data_af0bb8edf3a768796da9ca9fb49c312e
#
_entry.id   af0bb8edf3a768796da9ca9fb49c312e
#
_cell.length_a   1.000
_cell.length_b   1.000
_cell.length_c   1.000
_cell.angle_alpha   90.00
_cell.angle_beta   90.00
_cell.angle_gamma   90.00
#
_symmetry.space_group_name_H-M   'P 1'
#
loop_
_entity.id
_entity.type
_entity.pdbx_description
1 polymer ?
#
loop_
_entity_poly.entity_id
_entity_poly.type
_entity_poly.pdbx_seq_one_letter_code
_entity_poly.pdbx_strand_id
1 'polypeptide(L)'
;TRLLDGLGFISRNNRKRWTKTPDTRIEMPDYPERAAQECLVNALAHRDYLEFGSEVHIDIFDDRMEFYSPGGMFSGWKVQDLNLDRVPSIRRNPIVADVLGRMNFMERRGSGFKQIREDYELAANWQAGLEPVFYSDQIGFWVTLYNLNYGYDVELETTQAHNGTTQAQNVRKDDVN
;
A
#
# COMPACT_ATOMS: atom_id res chain seq x y z
N THR A 1 -2.48 19.37 10.37
CA THR A 1 -1.10 19.29 9.81
C THR A 1 -1.11 18.37 8.60
N ARG A 2 -0.32 18.64 7.56
CA ARG A 2 -0.30 17.85 6.31
C ARG A 2 -0.15 16.33 6.53
N LEU A 3 0.63 15.93 7.54
CA LEU A 3 0.77 14.49 7.89
C LEU A 3 -0.55 13.89 8.38
N LEU A 4 -1.22 14.52 9.34
CA LEU A 4 -2.48 14.01 9.90
C LEU A 4 -3.60 14.02 8.86
N ASP A 5 -3.63 15.03 7.99
CA ASP A 5 -4.60 15.13 6.89
C ASP A 5 -4.38 13.99 5.88
N GLY A 6 -3.12 13.70 5.53
CA GLY A 6 -2.74 12.59 4.66
C GLY A 6 -3.06 11.22 5.28
N LEU A 7 -2.76 11.01 6.56
CA LEU A 7 -3.12 9.77 7.27
C LEU A 7 -4.65 9.59 7.32
N GLY A 8 -5.40 10.67 7.57
CA GLY A 8 -6.85 10.65 7.54
C GLY A 8 -7.41 10.35 6.14
N PHE A 9 -6.77 10.87 5.08
CA PHE A 9 -7.14 10.56 3.70
C PHE A 9 -6.91 9.09 3.38
N ILE A 10 -5.73 8.54 3.70
CA ILE A 10 -5.41 7.12 3.51
C ILE A 10 -6.42 6.25 4.27
N SER A 11 -6.67 6.52 5.55
CA SER A 11 -7.57 5.72 6.38
C SER A 11 -9.01 5.69 5.85
N ARG A 12 -9.53 6.80 5.34
CA ARG A 12 -10.89 6.86 4.76
C ARG A 12 -11.02 6.09 3.45
N ASN A 13 -9.93 5.94 2.70
CA ASN A 13 -9.92 5.30 1.38
C ASN A 13 -9.31 3.88 1.41
N ASN A 14 -8.85 3.40 2.55
CA ASN A 14 -8.34 2.05 2.74
C ASN A 14 -9.47 1.16 3.25
N ARG A 15 -10.19 0.51 2.34
CA ARG A 15 -11.30 -0.38 2.69
C ARG A 15 -10.75 -1.63 3.37
N LYS A 16 -11.56 -2.21 4.26
CA LYS A 16 -11.21 -3.44 4.95
C LYS A 16 -12.24 -4.51 4.66
N ARG A 17 -11.77 -5.65 4.22
CA ARG A 17 -12.53 -6.88 4.19
C ARG A 17 -12.18 -7.73 5.40
N TRP A 18 -12.97 -8.72 5.67
CA TRP A 18 -12.71 -9.67 6.73
C TRP A 18 -13.21 -11.04 6.37
N THR A 19 -12.45 -12.03 6.78
CA THR A 19 -12.90 -13.41 6.79
C THR A 19 -13.05 -13.90 8.22
N LYS A 20 -14.02 -14.78 8.45
CA LYS A 20 -14.21 -15.41 9.76
C LYS A 20 -13.51 -16.76 9.74
N THR A 21 -12.69 -17.00 10.75
CA THR A 21 -12.24 -18.34 11.13
C THR A 21 -13.06 -18.82 12.32
N PRO A 22 -13.03 -20.11 12.71
CA PRO A 22 -13.77 -20.60 13.89
C PRO A 22 -13.50 -19.81 15.17
N ASP A 23 -12.25 -19.32 15.34
CA ASP A 23 -11.80 -18.73 16.60
C ASP A 23 -11.56 -17.21 16.50
N THR A 24 -11.50 -16.63 15.30
CA THR A 24 -11.13 -15.23 15.14
C THR A 24 -11.63 -14.63 13.83
N ARG A 25 -11.45 -13.30 13.71
CA ARG A 25 -11.71 -12.52 12.51
C ARG A 25 -10.40 -11.99 11.96
N ILE A 26 -10.11 -12.27 10.70
CA ILE A 26 -8.93 -11.78 10.00
C ILE A 26 -9.34 -10.57 9.18
N GLU A 27 -8.70 -9.42 9.41
CA GLU A 27 -8.87 -8.21 8.60
C GLU A 27 -7.96 -8.27 7.38
N MET A 28 -8.50 -7.85 6.24
CA MET A 28 -7.82 -7.81 4.94
C MET A 28 -8.02 -6.41 4.36
N PRO A 29 -7.15 -5.45 4.70
CA PRO A 29 -7.23 -4.10 4.14
C PRO A 29 -6.83 -4.11 2.66
N ASP A 30 -7.30 -3.10 1.90
CA ASP A 30 -6.85 -2.89 0.52
C ASP A 30 -5.34 -2.64 0.46
N TYR A 31 -4.81 -1.92 1.45
CA TYR A 31 -3.39 -1.62 1.63
C TYR A 31 -2.99 -1.86 3.09
N PRO A 32 -1.88 -2.55 3.38
CA PRO A 32 -1.35 -2.64 4.75
C PRO A 32 -1.14 -1.26 5.35
N GLU A 33 -1.79 -0.98 6.49
CA GLU A 33 -1.84 0.37 7.06
C GLU A 33 -0.45 0.94 7.37
N ARG A 34 0.44 0.10 7.93
CA ARG A 34 1.81 0.53 8.24
C ARG A 34 2.61 0.85 6.99
N ALA A 35 2.47 0.05 5.92
CA ALA A 35 3.12 0.32 4.64
C ALA A 35 2.68 1.67 4.05
N ALA A 36 1.38 1.95 4.01
CA ALA A 36 0.85 3.22 3.51
C ALA A 36 1.27 4.42 4.39
N GLN A 37 1.29 4.25 5.72
CA GLN A 37 1.80 5.26 6.64
C GLN A 37 3.30 5.53 6.40
N GLU A 38 4.12 4.49 6.26
CA GLU A 38 5.56 4.60 6.01
C GLU A 38 5.84 5.33 4.68
N CYS A 39 5.06 5.03 3.62
CA CYS A 39 5.15 5.75 2.34
C CYS A 39 4.90 7.25 2.51
N LEU A 40 3.84 7.65 3.22
CA LEU A 40 3.54 9.07 3.45
C LEU A 40 4.62 9.75 4.29
N VAL A 41 5.06 9.12 5.37
CA VAL A 41 6.10 9.65 6.25
C VAL A 41 7.41 9.85 5.48
N ASN A 42 7.80 8.87 4.68
CA ASN A 42 9.00 8.97 3.84
C ASN A 42 8.86 10.04 2.76
N ALA A 43 7.70 10.16 2.11
CA ALA A 43 7.44 11.20 1.13
C ALA A 43 7.61 12.61 1.72
N LEU A 44 7.19 12.82 2.98
CA LEU A 44 7.36 14.10 3.68
C LEU A 44 8.78 14.29 4.21
N ALA A 45 9.42 13.24 4.77
CA ALA A 45 10.74 13.32 5.35
C ALA A 45 11.85 13.52 4.30
N HIS A 46 11.66 12.95 3.12
CA HIS A 46 12.65 12.97 2.03
C HIS A 46 12.32 13.94 0.90
N ARG A 47 11.20 14.69 0.98
CA ARG A 47 10.83 15.73 0.02
C ARG A 47 11.97 16.70 -0.21
N ASP A 48 12.19 17.11 -1.46
CA ASP A 48 13.01 18.27 -1.75
C ASP A 48 12.21 19.54 -1.48
N TYR A 49 12.51 20.21 -0.38
CA TYR A 49 11.82 21.44 0.03
C TYR A 49 12.30 22.68 -0.73
N LEU A 50 13.32 22.56 -1.57
CA LEU A 50 13.77 23.64 -2.48
C LEU A 50 12.98 23.65 -3.80
N GLU A 51 12.26 22.58 -4.10
CA GLU A 51 11.32 22.50 -5.23
C GLU A 51 10.01 23.19 -4.89
N PHE A 52 9.95 24.50 -5.08
CA PHE A 52 8.82 25.35 -4.65
C PHE A 52 7.54 25.13 -5.45
N GLY A 53 7.63 24.68 -6.68
CA GLY A 53 6.48 24.49 -7.59
C GLY A 53 5.83 23.12 -7.51
N SER A 54 6.31 22.22 -6.65
CA SER A 54 5.84 20.83 -6.56
C SER A 54 5.43 20.48 -5.13
N GLU A 55 4.56 19.50 -4.98
CA GLU A 55 4.05 19.03 -3.69
C GLU A 55 4.04 17.51 -3.59
N VAL A 56 3.88 16.97 -2.38
CA VAL A 56 3.65 15.54 -2.16
C VAL A 56 2.22 15.21 -2.57
N HIS A 57 2.06 14.18 -3.40
CA HIS A 57 0.75 13.68 -3.84
C HIS A 57 0.47 12.28 -3.29
N ILE A 58 -0.80 12.00 -3.06
CA ILE A 58 -1.32 10.65 -2.82
C ILE A 58 -2.48 10.48 -3.79
N ASP A 59 -2.31 9.63 -4.79
CA ASP A 59 -3.31 9.31 -5.78
C ASP A 59 -3.85 7.92 -5.52
N ILE A 60 -5.18 7.76 -5.51
CA ILE A 60 -5.84 6.48 -5.27
C ILE A 60 -6.63 6.12 -6.51
N PHE A 61 -6.29 4.96 -7.07
CA PHE A 61 -6.96 4.30 -8.18
C PHE A 61 -7.70 3.05 -7.65
N ASP A 62 -8.47 2.40 -8.50
CA ASP A 62 -9.18 1.18 -8.11
C ASP A 62 -8.20 0.05 -7.75
N ASP A 63 -7.09 -0.05 -8.50
CA ASP A 63 -6.11 -1.13 -8.42
C ASP A 63 -4.87 -0.79 -7.58
N ARG A 64 -4.63 0.49 -7.24
CA ARG A 64 -3.41 0.92 -6.55
C ARG A 64 -3.53 2.27 -5.87
N MET A 65 -2.59 2.54 -4.98
CA MET A 65 -2.32 3.85 -4.38
C MET A 65 -0.89 4.27 -4.76
N GLU A 66 -0.72 5.49 -5.23
CA GLU A 66 0.57 6.06 -5.60
C GLU A 66 0.94 7.21 -4.67
N PHE A 67 2.19 7.21 -4.24
CA PHE A 67 2.78 8.31 -3.48
C PHE A 67 3.85 8.96 -4.34
N TYR A 68 3.81 10.26 -4.45
CA TYR A 68 4.85 11.05 -5.10
C TYR A 68 5.49 12.02 -4.12
N SER A 69 6.80 12.16 -4.22
CA SER A 69 7.56 13.18 -3.49
C SER A 69 8.52 13.89 -4.44
N PRO A 70 8.54 15.25 -4.46
CA PRO A 70 9.49 16.02 -5.25
C PRO A 70 10.94 15.74 -4.85
N GLY A 71 11.79 15.64 -5.87
CA GLY A 71 13.22 15.36 -5.74
C GLY A 71 13.51 13.87 -5.68
N GLY A 72 14.34 13.38 -6.59
CA GLY A 72 14.80 12.00 -6.63
C GLY A 72 15.56 11.59 -5.37
N MET A 73 16.26 10.46 -5.38
CA MET A 73 17.10 10.07 -4.25
C MET A 73 18.21 11.10 -3.99
N PHE A 74 18.42 11.44 -2.72
CA PHE A 74 19.38 12.47 -2.31
C PHE A 74 20.81 12.22 -2.81
N SER A 75 21.18 10.95 -2.96
CA SER A 75 22.49 10.54 -3.49
C SER A 75 22.63 10.64 -5.03
N GLY A 76 21.54 10.99 -5.73
CA GLY A 76 21.49 10.96 -7.21
C GLY A 76 21.35 9.54 -7.78
N TRP A 77 21.21 8.51 -6.95
CA TRP A 77 20.97 7.15 -7.40
C TRP A 77 19.52 6.98 -7.85
N LYS A 78 19.27 5.93 -8.62
CA LYS A 78 17.91 5.50 -8.96
C LYS A 78 17.54 4.31 -8.10
N VAL A 79 16.42 4.38 -7.40
CA VAL A 79 15.99 3.33 -6.46
C VAL A 79 15.82 1.97 -7.14
N GLN A 80 15.36 1.96 -8.40
CA GLN A 80 15.16 0.74 -9.18
C GLN A 80 16.46 0.01 -9.54
N ASP A 81 17.62 0.67 -9.41
CA ASP A 81 18.94 0.10 -9.69
C ASP A 81 19.62 -0.41 -8.39
N LEU A 82 18.96 -0.26 -7.23
CA LEU A 82 19.54 -0.58 -5.92
C LEU A 82 19.03 -1.91 -5.37
N ASN A 83 19.88 -2.54 -4.56
CA ASN A 83 19.42 -3.59 -3.66
C ASN A 83 18.73 -2.95 -2.45
N LEU A 84 17.39 -3.04 -2.40
CA LEU A 84 16.57 -2.38 -1.38
C LEU A 84 16.86 -2.85 0.06
N ASP A 85 17.44 -4.05 0.25
CA ASP A 85 17.83 -4.56 1.56
C ASP A 85 19.12 -3.93 2.09
N ARG A 86 19.85 -3.19 1.25
CA ARG A 86 21.15 -2.59 1.55
C ARG A 86 21.22 -1.09 1.28
N VAL A 87 20.08 -0.43 1.11
CA VAL A 87 20.04 1.04 0.91
C VAL A 87 20.45 1.73 2.21
N PRO A 88 21.50 2.57 2.20
CA PRO A 88 21.88 3.30 3.39
C PRO A 88 20.83 4.35 3.76
N SER A 89 20.62 4.56 5.06
CA SER A 89 19.75 5.62 5.57
C SER A 89 20.40 6.99 5.38
N ILE A 90 20.07 7.65 4.28
CA ILE A 90 20.50 9.03 4.01
C ILE A 90 19.31 9.96 4.18
N ARG A 91 19.39 10.89 5.13
CA ARG A 91 18.30 11.83 5.44
C ARG A 91 18.49 13.12 4.65
N ARG A 92 17.60 13.42 3.70
CA ARG A 92 17.60 14.73 3.02
C ARG A 92 17.28 15.86 4.01
N ASN A 93 16.32 15.66 4.89
CA ASN A 93 15.85 16.65 5.86
C ASN A 93 16.02 16.13 7.30
N PRO A 94 17.23 16.20 7.91
CA PRO A 94 17.50 15.62 9.23
C PRO A 94 16.58 16.16 10.34
N ILE A 95 16.23 17.45 10.31
CA ILE A 95 15.36 18.07 11.30
C ILE A 95 13.94 17.50 11.21
N VAL A 96 13.38 17.41 9.98
CA VAL A 96 12.04 16.84 9.76
C VAL A 96 12.02 15.38 10.20
N ALA A 97 13.02 14.59 9.82
CA ALA A 97 13.14 13.19 10.20
C ALA A 97 13.25 13.02 11.72
N ASP A 98 13.99 13.90 12.43
CA ASP A 98 14.09 13.86 13.89
C ASP A 98 12.77 14.18 14.59
N VAL A 99 12.02 15.17 14.09
CA VAL A 99 10.68 15.50 14.60
C VAL A 99 9.73 14.31 14.40
N LEU A 100 9.69 13.73 13.20
CA LEU A 100 8.84 12.56 12.92
C LEU A 100 9.24 11.35 13.78
N GLY A 101 10.54 11.15 14.01
CA GLY A 101 11.04 10.10 14.89
C GLY A 101 10.64 10.30 16.36
N ARG A 102 10.65 11.54 16.88
CA ARG A 102 10.17 11.87 18.25
C ARG A 102 8.66 11.68 18.40
N MET A 103 7.92 11.86 17.33
CA MET A 103 6.48 11.62 17.26
C MET A 103 6.11 10.14 17.03
N ASN A 104 7.09 9.23 16.97
CA ASN A 104 6.95 7.81 16.69
C ASN A 104 6.35 7.48 15.31
N PHE A 105 6.47 8.38 14.33
CA PHE A 105 6.05 8.14 12.95
C PHE A 105 7.17 7.55 12.08
N MET A 106 8.43 7.68 12.47
CA MET A 106 9.58 7.24 11.69
C MET A 106 10.59 6.48 12.53
N GLU A 107 11.07 5.34 12.03
CA GLU A 107 12.19 4.62 12.63
C GLU A 107 13.53 5.20 12.17
N ARG A 108 14.55 5.14 13.07
CA ARG A 108 15.84 5.77 12.83
C ARG A 108 16.82 4.96 11.96
N ARG A 109 16.48 3.73 11.57
CA ARG A 109 17.44 2.74 11.04
C ARG A 109 17.42 2.54 9.53
N GLY A 110 16.68 3.34 8.74
CA GLY A 110 16.65 3.18 7.26
C GLY A 110 15.97 1.90 6.79
N SER A 111 15.04 1.37 7.58
CA SER A 111 14.30 0.13 7.31
C SER A 111 13.06 0.32 6.44
N GLY A 112 12.77 1.54 5.96
CA GLY A 112 11.50 1.89 5.32
C GLY A 112 11.11 1.02 4.13
N PHE A 113 12.02 0.78 3.17
CA PHE A 113 11.75 -0.09 2.02
C PHE A 113 11.46 -1.54 2.45
N LYS A 114 12.28 -2.06 3.37
CA LYS A 114 12.11 -3.40 3.91
C LYS A 114 10.79 -3.53 4.65
N GLN A 115 10.46 -2.57 5.51
CA GLN A 115 9.21 -2.54 6.27
C GLN A 115 7.98 -2.55 5.36
N ILE A 116 7.96 -1.71 4.32
CA ILE A 116 6.85 -1.65 3.36
C ILE A 116 6.66 -3.01 2.68
N ARG A 117 7.74 -3.67 2.25
CA ARG A 117 7.68 -4.99 1.62
C ARG A 117 7.21 -6.07 2.58
N GLU A 118 7.77 -6.11 3.79
CA GLU A 118 7.40 -7.09 4.84
C GLU A 118 5.93 -6.94 5.25
N ASP A 119 5.43 -5.72 5.39
CA ASP A 119 4.01 -5.48 5.72
C ASP A 119 3.08 -6.02 4.63
N TYR A 120 3.50 -5.98 3.35
CA TYR A 120 2.77 -6.59 2.24
C TYR A 120 2.81 -8.11 2.29
N GLU A 121 4.00 -8.70 2.44
CA GLU A 121 4.21 -10.15 2.49
C GLU A 121 3.47 -10.80 3.68
N LEU A 122 3.31 -10.07 4.79
CA LEU A 122 2.58 -10.53 5.98
C LEU A 122 1.07 -10.33 5.90
N ALA A 123 0.56 -9.61 4.91
CA ALA A 123 -0.88 -9.40 4.77
C ALA A 123 -1.60 -10.71 4.40
N ALA A 124 -2.73 -10.98 5.05
CA ALA A 124 -3.47 -12.24 4.88
C ALA A 124 -4.02 -12.45 3.45
N ASN A 125 -4.19 -11.36 2.71
CA ASN A 125 -4.67 -11.32 1.33
C ASN A 125 -3.56 -11.01 0.31
N TRP A 126 -2.29 -11.14 0.71
CA TRP A 126 -1.17 -10.92 -0.22
C TRP A 126 -1.10 -12.01 -1.30
N GLN A 127 -0.73 -11.59 -2.51
CA GLN A 127 -0.52 -12.45 -3.67
C GLN A 127 0.74 -12.02 -4.42
N ALA A 128 1.44 -12.97 -5.00
CA ALA A 128 2.60 -12.70 -5.85
C ALA A 128 2.19 -11.83 -7.05
N GLY A 129 3.02 -10.84 -7.36
CA GLY A 129 2.74 -9.85 -8.40
C GLY A 129 2.12 -8.55 -7.88
N LEU A 130 1.81 -8.47 -6.57
CA LEU A 130 1.30 -7.27 -5.90
C LEU A 130 2.35 -6.61 -4.98
N GLU A 131 3.63 -6.87 -5.25
CA GLU A 131 4.73 -6.29 -4.49
C GLU A 131 4.77 -4.76 -4.67
N PRO A 132 5.08 -4.00 -3.61
CA PRO A 132 5.29 -2.56 -3.72
C PRO A 132 6.38 -2.21 -4.73
N VAL A 133 6.12 -1.23 -5.60
CA VAL A 133 7.06 -0.77 -6.62
C VAL A 133 7.61 0.60 -6.21
N PHE A 134 8.92 0.75 -6.33
CA PHE A 134 9.64 1.99 -6.06
C PHE A 134 10.32 2.46 -7.34
N TYR A 135 10.12 3.72 -7.67
CA TYR A 135 10.73 4.35 -8.83
C TYR A 135 11.27 5.72 -8.46
N SER A 136 12.40 6.10 -9.00
CA SER A 136 12.93 7.46 -8.86
C SER A 136 13.69 7.91 -10.09
N ASP A 137 13.63 9.21 -10.35
CA ASP A 137 14.44 9.90 -11.34
C ASP A 137 14.99 11.21 -10.75
N GLN A 138 15.36 12.18 -11.61
CA GLN A 138 15.92 13.45 -11.17
C GLN A 138 14.87 14.39 -10.54
N ILE A 139 13.61 14.24 -10.92
CA ILE A 139 12.53 15.16 -10.52
C ILE A 139 11.71 14.65 -9.35
N GLY A 140 11.66 13.34 -9.12
CA GLY A 140 10.78 12.78 -8.12
C GLY A 140 11.10 11.37 -7.67
N PHE A 141 10.37 11.00 -6.63
CA PHE A 141 10.34 9.65 -6.08
C PHE A 141 8.88 9.17 -6.01
N TRP A 142 8.62 7.97 -6.51
CA TRP A 142 7.30 7.35 -6.56
C TRP A 142 7.30 6.03 -5.82
N VAL A 143 6.21 5.78 -5.10
CA VAL A 143 5.90 4.46 -4.53
C VAL A 143 4.52 4.05 -4.99
N THR A 144 4.41 2.86 -5.57
CA THR A 144 3.14 2.25 -5.94
C THR A 144 2.85 1.11 -4.98
N LEU A 145 1.71 1.20 -4.30
CA LEU A 145 1.13 0.14 -3.47
C LEU A 145 -0.07 -0.44 -4.19
N TYR A 146 -0.03 -1.72 -4.54
CA TYR A 146 -1.17 -2.39 -5.18
C TYR A 146 -2.28 -2.71 -4.17
N ASN A 147 -3.53 -2.57 -4.63
CA ASN A 147 -4.71 -2.94 -3.84
C ASN A 147 -4.81 -4.47 -3.75
N LEU A 148 -4.61 -5.02 -2.54
CA LEU A 148 -4.61 -6.46 -2.28
C LEU A 148 -6.00 -7.10 -2.44
N ASN A 149 -7.07 -6.31 -2.55
CA ASN A 149 -8.43 -6.78 -2.75
C ASN A 149 -8.96 -6.48 -4.18
N TYR A 150 -8.13 -5.91 -5.06
CA TYR A 150 -8.55 -5.61 -6.42
C TYR A 150 -8.88 -6.90 -7.19
N GLY A 151 -10.07 -6.92 -7.82
CA GLY A 151 -10.56 -8.11 -8.55
C GLY A 151 -11.16 -9.22 -7.68
N TYR A 152 -11.04 -9.15 -6.35
CA TYR A 152 -11.58 -10.18 -5.44
C TYR A 152 -13.10 -10.37 -5.54
N ASP A 153 -13.85 -9.30 -5.86
CA ASP A 153 -15.31 -9.36 -6.03
C ASP A 153 -15.72 -10.12 -7.29
N VAL A 154 -14.93 -10.05 -8.35
CA VAL A 154 -15.22 -10.71 -9.62
C VAL A 154 -15.18 -12.23 -9.47
N GLU A 155 -14.24 -12.76 -8.68
CA GLU A 155 -14.13 -14.21 -8.43
C GLU A 155 -15.26 -14.73 -7.55
N LEU A 156 -15.68 -13.96 -6.54
CA LEU A 156 -16.80 -14.35 -5.67
C LEU A 156 -18.13 -14.37 -6.41
N GLU A 157 -18.41 -13.37 -7.25
CA GLU A 157 -19.61 -13.34 -8.09
C GLU A 157 -19.64 -14.50 -9.09
N THR A 158 -18.50 -14.84 -9.70
CA THR A 158 -18.39 -15.95 -10.63
C THR A 158 -18.63 -17.30 -9.93
N THR A 159 -18.12 -17.48 -8.71
CA THR A 159 -18.29 -18.70 -7.93
C THR A 159 -19.74 -18.85 -7.46
N GLN A 160 -20.41 -17.78 -7.07
CA GLN A 160 -21.82 -17.81 -6.66
C GLN A 160 -22.75 -18.08 -7.85
N ALA A 161 -22.46 -17.52 -9.04
CA ALA A 161 -23.22 -17.78 -10.25
C ALA A 161 -23.13 -19.26 -10.68
N HIS A 162 -21.96 -19.88 -10.56
CA HIS A 162 -21.77 -21.31 -10.86
C HIS A 162 -22.53 -22.22 -9.88
N ASN A 163 -22.51 -21.92 -8.59
CA ASN A 163 -23.22 -22.70 -7.57
C ASN A 163 -24.75 -22.53 -7.66
N GLY A 164 -25.24 -21.37 -8.09
CA GLY A 164 -26.67 -21.09 -8.30
C GLY A 164 -27.26 -21.88 -9.46
N THR A 165 -26.49 -22.15 -10.51
CA THR A 165 -26.96 -22.88 -11.67
C THR A 165 -27.08 -24.39 -11.41
N THR A 166 -26.29 -24.93 -10.49
CA THR A 166 -26.32 -26.37 -10.14
C THR A 166 -27.51 -26.73 -9.25
N GLN A 167 -28.03 -25.80 -8.44
CA GLN A 167 -29.21 -26.05 -7.61
C GLN A 167 -30.54 -25.96 -8.38
N ALA A 168 -30.60 -25.24 -9.50
CA ALA A 168 -31.81 -25.11 -10.28
C ALA A 168 -32.15 -26.34 -11.16
N GLN A 169 -31.22 -27.28 -11.34
CA GLN A 169 -31.45 -28.48 -12.15
C GLN A 169 -31.95 -29.70 -11.38
N ASN A 170 -32.00 -29.67 -10.04
CA ASN A 170 -32.40 -30.82 -9.23
C ASN A 170 -33.86 -30.80 -8.72
N VAL A 171 -34.72 -29.89 -9.20
CA VAL A 171 -36.12 -29.75 -8.71
C VAL A 171 -37.18 -30.08 -9.81
N ARG A 172 -36.78 -30.74 -10.87
CA ARG A 172 -37.78 -31.18 -11.89
C ARG A 172 -37.53 -32.62 -12.34
N LYS A 173 -37.84 -33.60 -11.50
CA LYS A 173 -38.07 -34.99 -11.92
C LYS A 173 -38.72 -35.83 -10.84
N ASP A 174 -39.79 -35.43 -10.24
CA ASP A 174 -40.71 -36.33 -9.54
C ASP A 174 -42.08 -35.64 -9.44
N ASP A 175 -42.87 -35.75 -10.48
CA ASP A 175 -44.35 -35.65 -10.44
C ASP A 175 -44.87 -35.87 -11.87
N VAL A 176 -44.88 -37.15 -12.31
CA VAL A 176 -45.89 -37.67 -13.25
C VAL A 176 -45.95 -39.19 -13.02
N ASN A 177 -46.88 -39.61 -12.18
CA ASN A 177 -47.72 -40.81 -12.32
C ASN A 177 -48.89 -40.74 -11.36
#